data_8e7ef4da20d9d5b5f5795963fa8469fe
#
_entry.id   8e7ef4da20d9d5b5f5795963fa8469fe
#
_cell.length_a   1.000
_cell.length_b   1.000
_cell.length_c   1.000
_cell.angle_alpha   90.00
_cell.angle_beta   90.00
_cell.angle_gamma   90.00
#
_symmetry.space_group_name_H-M   'P 1'
#
loop_
_entity.id
_entity.type
_entity.pdbx_description
1 polymer ?
#
loop_
_entity_poly.entity_id
_entity_poly.type
_entity_poly.pdbx_seq_one_letter_code
_entity_poly.pdbx_strand_id
1 'polypeptide(L)'
;MTENLIIFNARVVTPVGFAACCGKQMGELRIIDNATVEVTDGIISYVGPSRGENRDGYYQRYWHYNARGKCLLPGFVDSHTHFVFGGERAEEFSWRLKGESYMSIMERGGGIVSTVKATRGCNFIQLRSKAEGFLKRMSAMGITTVEGKSGYGLDKDTELLQLKVMRSLNADEHKRVDIVPTFLGAHAVSDEYRGRTDEYLDFIIGKVLPHVAKDGLAEFCDVFCEQGVFSVEQSRRLLLAAREYGLRLKLHADEIVPLGGAELAAELAAVSADHLLHASDEGIRAMKESGTVATLLPLTAFALKENYARGREMIDAGCAVALATDLNPGSCLSGSIPLTFALACIYMRLTIEEAITALTLNGAAALNRADSIGSIEVGKKGDFVVLDTNNYHFLPYYVGMNCVSATIKEGVIYPGA
;
A
#
# COMPACT_ATOMS: atom_id res chain seq x y z
N MET A 1 17.25 -0.84 -14.64
CA MET A 1 17.57 -1.79 -15.73
C MET A 1 16.67 -3.00 -15.56
N THR A 2 16.03 -3.46 -16.63
CA THR A 2 15.31 -4.75 -16.64
C THR A 2 16.30 -5.84 -17.02
N GLU A 3 16.22 -7.01 -16.40
CA GLU A 3 17.09 -8.14 -16.70
C GLU A 3 16.29 -9.35 -17.17
N ASN A 4 16.87 -10.14 -18.04
CA ASN A 4 16.30 -11.42 -18.44
C ASN A 4 16.64 -12.45 -17.38
N LEU A 5 15.61 -13.06 -16.77
CA LEU A 5 15.75 -13.98 -15.64
C LEU A 5 14.96 -15.26 -15.87
N ILE A 6 15.57 -16.39 -15.56
CA ILE A 6 14.88 -17.67 -15.45
C ILE A 6 14.95 -18.13 -14.00
N ILE A 7 13.76 -18.39 -13.44
CA ILE A 7 13.60 -19.01 -12.14
C ILE A 7 13.14 -20.46 -12.38
N PHE A 8 13.89 -21.42 -11.87
CA PHE A 8 13.55 -22.84 -12.00
C PHE A 8 13.49 -23.53 -10.63
N ASN A 9 12.91 -24.73 -10.59
CA ASN A 9 12.63 -25.48 -9.37
C ASN A 9 11.83 -24.64 -8.34
N ALA A 10 10.89 -23.81 -8.78
CA ALA A 10 10.05 -23.00 -7.91
C ALA A 10 8.74 -23.73 -7.57
N ARG A 11 8.24 -23.52 -6.36
CA ARG A 11 6.83 -23.74 -6.04
C ARG A 11 6.11 -22.40 -6.21
N VAL A 12 5.50 -22.20 -7.38
CA VAL A 12 4.72 -20.99 -7.64
C VAL A 12 3.42 -21.03 -6.84
N VAL A 13 3.11 -19.95 -6.13
CA VAL A 13 1.87 -19.76 -5.36
C VAL A 13 1.33 -18.37 -5.71
N THR A 14 0.19 -18.30 -6.41
CA THR A 14 -0.28 -17.02 -6.95
C THR A 14 -1.80 -16.97 -7.06
N PRO A 15 -2.44 -15.83 -6.72
CA PRO A 15 -3.80 -15.57 -7.20
C PRO A 15 -3.82 -15.51 -8.73
N VAL A 16 -5.00 -15.58 -9.33
CA VAL A 16 -5.19 -15.59 -10.79
C VAL A 16 -6.07 -14.43 -11.22
N GLY A 17 -5.68 -13.75 -12.28
CA GLY A 17 -6.50 -12.71 -12.90
C GLY A 17 -5.79 -11.37 -13.09
N PHE A 18 -6.52 -10.46 -13.74
CA PHE A 18 -6.08 -9.10 -14.12
C PHE A 18 -6.95 -8.01 -13.47
N ALA A 19 -7.74 -8.39 -12.48
CA ALA A 19 -8.62 -7.52 -11.71
C ALA A 19 -8.66 -8.00 -10.25
N ALA A 20 -9.31 -7.23 -9.37
CA ALA A 20 -9.50 -7.63 -7.98
C ALA A 20 -10.27 -8.95 -7.86
N CYS A 21 -9.83 -9.81 -6.95
CA CYS A 21 -10.59 -10.98 -6.52
C CYS A 21 -11.59 -10.58 -5.44
N CYS A 22 -12.83 -11.04 -5.56
CA CYS A 22 -13.92 -10.69 -4.64
C CYS A 22 -14.42 -11.91 -3.87
N GLY A 23 -14.75 -11.73 -2.59
CA GLY A 23 -15.35 -12.77 -1.78
C GLY A 23 -14.54 -14.07 -1.79
N LYS A 24 -15.19 -15.20 -2.07
CA LYS A 24 -14.56 -16.53 -2.06
C LYS A 24 -13.40 -16.68 -3.04
N GLN A 25 -13.37 -15.92 -4.14
CA GLN A 25 -12.27 -15.96 -5.11
C GLN A 25 -10.94 -15.53 -4.51
N MET A 26 -10.96 -14.76 -3.42
CA MET A 26 -9.73 -14.37 -2.72
C MET A 26 -8.96 -15.56 -2.15
N GLY A 27 -9.65 -16.67 -1.83
CA GLY A 27 -9.04 -17.91 -1.34
C GLY A 27 -8.52 -18.84 -2.44
N GLU A 28 -8.71 -18.50 -3.71
CA GLU A 28 -8.36 -19.37 -4.85
C GLU A 28 -6.94 -19.05 -5.36
N LEU A 29 -5.97 -19.89 -4.98
CA LEU A 29 -4.60 -19.77 -5.47
C LEU A 29 -4.27 -20.87 -6.49
N ARG A 30 -3.55 -20.51 -7.53
CA ARG A 30 -2.91 -21.46 -8.43
C ARG A 30 -1.55 -21.84 -7.84
N ILE A 31 -1.33 -23.15 -7.67
CA ILE A 31 -0.06 -23.72 -7.19
C ILE A 31 0.54 -24.58 -8.31
N ILE A 32 1.83 -24.33 -8.64
CA ILE A 32 2.58 -25.10 -9.62
C ILE A 32 3.88 -25.56 -8.97
N ASP A 33 3.98 -26.84 -8.67
CA ASP A 33 5.19 -27.44 -8.13
C ASP A 33 6.25 -27.63 -9.25
N ASN A 34 7.52 -27.51 -8.91
CA ASN A 34 8.64 -27.64 -9.83
C ASN A 34 8.43 -26.78 -11.09
N ALA A 35 8.08 -25.53 -10.89
CA ALA A 35 7.78 -24.58 -11.97
C ALA A 35 9.04 -23.94 -12.54
N THR A 36 8.94 -23.53 -13.81
CA THR A 36 9.83 -22.55 -14.45
C THR A 36 9.05 -21.26 -14.66
N VAL A 37 9.68 -20.11 -14.35
CA VAL A 37 9.20 -18.77 -14.69
C VAL A 37 10.28 -18.05 -15.47
N GLU A 38 9.91 -17.51 -16.65
CA GLU A 38 10.82 -16.75 -17.52
C GLU A 38 10.39 -15.28 -17.51
N VAL A 39 11.36 -14.40 -17.34
CA VAL A 39 11.19 -12.93 -17.41
C VAL A 39 12.07 -12.43 -18.55
N THR A 40 11.48 -11.72 -19.49
CA THR A 40 12.16 -11.10 -20.63
C THR A 40 11.85 -9.61 -20.62
N ASP A 41 12.87 -8.78 -20.61
CA ASP A 41 12.73 -7.31 -20.54
C ASP A 41 11.83 -6.85 -19.39
N GLY A 42 11.95 -7.53 -18.23
CA GLY A 42 11.19 -7.24 -17.02
C GLY A 42 9.76 -7.78 -17.00
N ILE A 43 9.30 -8.46 -18.07
CA ILE A 43 7.94 -8.99 -18.21
C ILE A 43 7.95 -10.52 -18.19
N ILE A 44 6.98 -11.13 -17.51
CA ILE A 44 6.81 -12.58 -17.48
C ILE A 44 6.44 -13.07 -18.88
N SER A 45 7.35 -13.85 -19.47
CA SER A 45 7.16 -14.46 -20.81
C SER A 45 6.70 -15.91 -20.73
N TYR A 46 6.93 -16.58 -19.59
CA TYR A 46 6.45 -17.93 -19.33
C TYR A 46 6.25 -18.20 -17.84
N VAL A 47 5.22 -18.95 -17.50
CA VAL A 47 5.02 -19.58 -16.20
C VAL A 47 4.33 -20.92 -16.41
N GLY A 48 4.91 -22.00 -15.86
CA GLY A 48 4.35 -23.34 -16.02
C GLY A 48 5.28 -24.45 -15.49
N PRO A 49 4.97 -25.72 -15.81
CA PRO A 49 5.81 -26.86 -15.44
C PRO A 49 7.25 -26.71 -15.93
N SER A 50 8.18 -27.34 -15.24
CA SER A 50 9.60 -27.27 -15.57
C SER A 50 9.88 -27.62 -17.04
N ARG A 51 10.70 -26.76 -17.67
CA ARG A 51 11.18 -26.97 -19.06
C ARG A 51 12.60 -27.57 -19.09
N GLY A 52 13.19 -27.90 -17.90
CA GLY A 52 14.58 -28.32 -17.77
C GLY A 52 15.57 -27.13 -17.77
N GLU A 53 16.76 -27.36 -17.18
CA GLU A 53 17.78 -26.32 -16.95
C GLU A 53 18.54 -25.92 -18.23
N ASN A 54 18.44 -26.68 -19.33
CA ASN A 54 19.25 -26.47 -20.52
C ASN A 54 18.43 -26.76 -21.79
N ARG A 55 17.90 -25.73 -22.40
CA ARG A 55 17.33 -25.79 -23.75
C ARG A 55 18.27 -25.10 -24.73
N ASP A 56 19.07 -25.89 -25.47
CA ASP A 56 19.71 -25.53 -26.73
C ASP A 56 20.31 -24.11 -26.84
N GLY A 57 21.03 -23.67 -25.82
CA GLY A 57 21.68 -22.33 -25.82
C GLY A 57 20.72 -21.14 -25.63
N TYR A 58 19.39 -21.35 -25.60
CA TYR A 58 18.40 -20.27 -25.43
C TYR A 58 18.61 -19.49 -24.14
N TYR A 59 18.93 -20.20 -23.06
CA TYR A 59 19.07 -19.59 -21.73
C TYR A 59 20.43 -18.93 -21.48
N GLN A 60 21.38 -18.94 -22.39
CA GLN A 60 22.69 -18.30 -22.23
C GLN A 60 22.63 -16.77 -22.02
N ARG A 61 21.50 -16.14 -22.39
CA ARG A 61 21.26 -14.70 -22.26
C ARG A 61 20.48 -14.31 -21.01
N TYR A 62 20.15 -15.27 -20.13
CA TYR A 62 19.34 -15.07 -18.95
C TYR A 62 20.17 -15.28 -17.70
N TRP A 63 19.89 -14.51 -16.67
CA TRP A 63 20.31 -14.86 -15.32
C TRP A 63 19.52 -16.06 -14.85
N HIS A 64 20.17 -16.94 -14.09
CA HIS A 64 19.58 -18.19 -13.61
C HIS A 64 19.42 -18.13 -12.10
N TYR A 65 18.17 -18.35 -11.63
CA TYR A 65 17.85 -18.45 -10.21
C TYR A 65 17.25 -19.82 -9.91
N ASN A 66 17.93 -20.63 -9.10
CA ASN A 66 17.37 -21.90 -8.62
C ASN A 66 16.63 -21.67 -7.32
N ALA A 67 15.31 -21.76 -7.33
CA ALA A 67 14.47 -21.60 -6.14
C ALA A 67 14.57 -22.78 -5.17
N ARG A 68 15.16 -23.92 -5.58
CA ARG A 68 15.38 -25.12 -4.74
C ARG A 68 14.09 -25.64 -4.07
N GLY A 69 12.97 -25.60 -4.75
CA GLY A 69 11.67 -26.01 -4.24
C GLY A 69 10.98 -24.99 -3.33
N LYS A 70 11.58 -23.82 -3.10
CA LYS A 70 11.00 -22.74 -2.28
C LYS A 70 9.79 -22.10 -2.95
N CYS A 71 8.92 -21.49 -2.13
CA CYS A 71 7.77 -20.76 -2.64
C CYS A 71 8.20 -19.49 -3.37
N LEU A 72 7.61 -19.29 -4.55
CA LEU A 72 7.66 -18.08 -5.35
C LEU A 72 6.27 -17.47 -5.41
N LEU A 73 6.10 -16.28 -4.83
CA LEU A 73 4.86 -15.53 -4.83
C LEU A 73 5.01 -14.27 -5.69
N PRO A 74 3.89 -13.62 -6.10
CA PRO A 74 3.95 -12.26 -6.63
C PRO A 74 4.60 -11.32 -5.60
N GLY A 75 5.29 -10.29 -6.04
CA GLY A 75 5.79 -9.24 -5.17
C GLY A 75 4.65 -8.63 -4.35
N PHE A 76 4.90 -8.40 -3.06
CA PHE A 76 3.88 -7.79 -2.20
C PHE A 76 3.65 -6.33 -2.60
N VAL A 77 2.39 -5.91 -2.49
CA VAL A 77 1.94 -4.56 -2.79
C VAL A 77 1.43 -3.92 -1.50
N ASP A 78 2.09 -2.85 -1.07
CA ASP A 78 1.68 -2.06 0.10
C ASP A 78 0.88 -0.85 -0.38
N SER A 79 -0.44 -1.00 -0.40
CA SER A 79 -1.36 -0.08 -1.06
C SER A 79 -1.80 1.12 -0.21
N HIS A 80 -1.15 1.35 0.94
CA HIS A 80 -1.40 2.49 1.81
C HIS A 80 -0.21 2.78 2.70
N THR A 81 0.54 3.84 2.42
CA THR A 81 1.63 4.33 3.27
C THR A 81 1.85 5.84 3.16
N HIS A 82 2.54 6.40 4.17
CA HIS A 82 2.95 7.81 4.25
C HIS A 82 4.46 7.93 4.47
N PHE A 83 5.26 7.19 3.74
CA PHE A 83 6.70 7.01 4.02
C PHE A 83 7.57 8.26 3.73
N VAL A 84 7.04 9.34 3.13
CA VAL A 84 7.77 10.58 2.88
C VAL A 84 7.41 11.64 3.93
N PHE A 85 8.21 11.77 4.98
CA PHE A 85 7.98 12.71 6.07
C PHE A 85 9.30 13.11 6.76
N GLY A 86 9.28 14.28 7.43
CA GLY A 86 10.33 14.73 8.34
C GLY A 86 10.04 14.39 9.80
N GLY A 87 11.09 14.32 10.63
CA GLY A 87 10.96 14.04 12.04
C GLY A 87 10.50 12.62 12.38
N GLU A 88 10.31 12.35 13.65
CA GLU A 88 9.83 11.10 14.22
C GLU A 88 9.08 11.39 15.52
N ARG A 89 8.16 10.51 15.94
CA ARG A 89 7.33 10.70 17.12
C ARG A 89 7.53 9.59 18.16
N ALA A 90 8.77 9.08 18.30
CA ALA A 90 9.11 8.01 19.24
C ALA A 90 8.81 8.39 20.71
N GLU A 91 9.05 9.65 21.08
CA GLU A 91 8.74 10.15 22.43
C GLU A 91 7.24 10.20 22.68
N GLU A 92 6.44 10.64 21.71
CA GLU A 92 4.98 10.64 21.80
C GLU A 92 4.44 9.21 21.95
N PHE A 93 5.03 8.25 21.24
CA PHE A 93 4.70 6.84 21.42
C PHE A 93 4.96 6.38 22.85
N SER A 94 6.09 6.79 23.47
CA SER A 94 6.37 6.51 24.89
C SER A 94 5.33 7.13 25.83
N TRP A 95 4.84 8.34 25.54
CA TRP A 95 3.79 8.99 26.36
C TRP A 95 2.45 8.23 26.24
N ARG A 96 2.06 7.82 25.02
CA ARG A 96 0.87 6.96 24.82
C ARG A 96 0.95 5.65 25.61
N LEU A 97 2.10 4.99 25.62
CA LEU A 97 2.30 3.78 26.40
C LEU A 97 2.14 4.00 27.92
N LYS A 98 2.42 5.20 28.41
CA LYS A 98 2.21 5.61 29.80
C LYS A 98 0.75 6.02 30.11
N GLY A 99 -0.13 5.99 29.12
CA GLY A 99 -1.54 6.32 29.27
C GLY A 99 -1.87 7.80 29.12
N GLU A 100 -0.95 8.63 28.60
CA GLU A 100 -1.26 10.02 28.29
C GLU A 100 -2.32 10.12 27.21
N SER A 101 -3.27 11.05 27.39
CA SER A 101 -4.33 11.27 26.42
C SER A 101 -3.80 11.96 25.15
N TYR A 102 -4.49 11.77 24.03
CA TYR A 102 -4.20 12.47 22.79
C TYR A 102 -4.17 14.00 22.98
N MET A 103 -5.11 14.55 23.76
CA MET A 103 -5.17 15.99 24.06
C MET A 103 -3.94 16.48 24.79
N SER A 104 -3.46 15.73 25.82
CA SER A 104 -2.23 16.05 26.55
C SER A 104 -1.01 16.09 25.64
N ILE A 105 -0.93 15.16 24.68
CA ILE A 105 0.14 15.10 23.68
C ILE A 105 0.07 16.32 22.73
N MET A 106 -1.13 16.67 22.27
CA MET A 106 -1.35 17.84 21.40
C MET A 106 -0.97 19.16 22.10
N GLU A 107 -1.34 19.34 23.38
CA GLU A 107 -0.99 20.53 24.18
C GLU A 107 0.53 20.72 24.32
N ARG A 108 1.30 19.65 24.26
CA ARG A 108 2.77 19.68 24.24
C ARG A 108 3.34 19.94 22.83
N GLY A 109 2.50 20.21 21.84
CA GLY A 109 2.92 20.41 20.45
C GLY A 109 3.23 19.12 19.68
N GLY A 110 2.70 17.98 20.16
CA GLY A 110 2.75 16.69 19.48
C GLY A 110 1.65 16.50 18.43
N GLY A 111 1.42 15.25 18.04
CA GLY A 111 0.44 14.89 17.03
C GLY A 111 0.91 15.20 15.61
N ILE A 112 -0.05 15.30 14.67
CA ILE A 112 0.26 15.54 13.25
C ILE A 112 1.01 16.86 13.04
N VAL A 113 0.76 17.89 13.89
CA VAL A 113 1.40 19.19 13.83
C VAL A 113 2.92 19.08 13.99
N SER A 114 3.39 18.21 14.87
CA SER A 114 4.82 17.93 15.07
C SER A 114 5.47 17.40 13.79
N THR A 115 4.84 16.44 13.11
CA THR A 115 5.32 15.89 11.84
C THR A 115 5.27 16.94 10.73
N VAL A 116 4.19 17.73 10.62
CA VAL A 116 4.06 18.81 9.63
C VAL A 116 5.18 19.82 9.79
N LYS A 117 5.43 20.31 11.01
CA LYS A 117 6.52 21.25 11.29
C LYS A 117 7.88 20.67 10.90
N ALA A 118 8.14 19.43 11.24
CA ALA A 118 9.41 18.75 10.92
C ALA A 118 9.56 18.53 9.41
N THR A 119 8.48 18.19 8.70
CA THR A 119 8.49 17.97 7.24
C THR A 119 8.71 19.29 6.49
N ARG A 120 8.04 20.36 6.88
CA ARG A 120 8.27 21.73 6.36
C ARG A 120 9.70 22.23 6.59
N GLY A 121 10.36 21.76 7.65
CA GLY A 121 11.76 22.07 7.95
C GLY A 121 12.79 21.26 7.16
N CYS A 122 12.37 20.26 6.41
CA CYS A 122 13.26 19.41 5.61
C CYS A 122 13.42 19.93 4.19
N ASN A 123 14.62 19.76 3.62
CA ASN A 123 14.85 19.95 2.19
C ASN A 123 14.62 18.64 1.40
N PHE A 124 14.66 18.74 0.06
CA PHE A 124 14.48 17.62 -0.87
C PHE A 124 15.42 16.44 -0.57
N ILE A 125 16.71 16.73 -0.32
CA ILE A 125 17.73 15.67 -0.10
C ILE A 125 17.43 14.89 1.19
N GLN A 126 17.05 15.57 2.26
CA GLN A 126 16.73 14.97 3.54
C GLN A 126 15.51 14.05 3.44
N LEU A 127 14.41 14.54 2.84
CA LEU A 127 13.20 13.72 2.62
C LEU A 127 13.48 12.52 1.72
N ARG A 128 14.21 12.72 0.61
CA ARG A 128 14.55 11.64 -0.33
C ARG A 128 15.40 10.55 0.33
N SER A 129 16.44 10.94 1.06
CA SER A 129 17.34 9.97 1.73
C SER A 129 16.61 9.15 2.79
N LYS A 130 15.75 9.79 3.59
CA LYS A 130 14.93 9.09 4.59
C LYS A 130 13.94 8.13 3.95
N ALA A 131 13.22 8.58 2.93
CA ALA A 131 12.25 7.77 2.19
C ALA A 131 12.92 6.56 1.51
N GLU A 132 14.10 6.74 0.89
CA GLU A 132 14.88 5.64 0.30
C GLU A 132 15.26 4.59 1.35
N GLY A 133 15.59 5.01 2.57
CA GLY A 133 15.85 4.11 3.69
C GLY A 133 14.65 3.24 4.06
N PHE A 134 13.42 3.77 3.99
CA PHE A 134 12.20 2.97 4.17
C PHE A 134 12.00 1.99 3.02
N LEU A 135 12.10 2.45 1.77
CA LEU A 135 11.93 1.59 0.59
C LEU A 135 12.91 0.41 0.57
N LYS A 136 14.15 0.61 1.00
CA LYS A 136 15.14 -0.48 1.14
C LYS A 136 14.69 -1.54 2.15
N ARG A 137 14.17 -1.12 3.31
CA ARG A 137 13.65 -2.04 4.34
C ARG A 137 12.38 -2.75 3.88
N MET A 138 11.48 -2.04 3.21
CA MET A 138 10.25 -2.60 2.66
C MET A 138 10.56 -3.64 1.56
N SER A 139 11.47 -3.34 0.65
CA SER A 139 11.92 -4.30 -0.37
C SER A 139 12.50 -5.58 0.25
N ALA A 140 13.26 -5.47 1.35
CA ALA A 140 13.80 -6.65 2.05
C ALA A 140 12.70 -7.54 2.70
N MET A 141 11.48 -7.01 2.84
CA MET A 141 10.29 -7.75 3.28
C MET A 141 9.38 -8.21 2.12
N GLY A 142 9.85 -8.10 0.86
CA GLY A 142 9.14 -8.59 -0.30
C GLY A 142 8.25 -7.55 -1.00
N ILE A 143 8.22 -6.30 -0.55
CA ILE A 143 7.43 -5.26 -1.21
C ILE A 143 8.11 -4.82 -2.50
N THR A 144 7.37 -4.88 -3.62
CA THR A 144 7.83 -4.47 -4.96
C THR A 144 7.09 -3.24 -5.49
N THR A 145 5.94 -2.92 -4.89
CA THR A 145 5.15 -1.72 -5.21
C THR A 145 4.55 -1.15 -3.94
N VAL A 146 4.60 0.17 -3.81
CA VAL A 146 4.07 0.90 -2.64
C VAL A 146 3.26 2.12 -3.08
N GLU A 147 2.17 2.40 -2.37
CA GLU A 147 1.56 3.72 -2.44
C GLU A 147 2.34 4.70 -1.56
N GLY A 148 2.61 5.88 -2.08
CA GLY A 148 3.16 6.99 -1.31
C GLY A 148 2.16 8.14 -1.24
N LYS A 149 1.64 8.44 -0.05
CA LYS A 149 0.76 9.58 0.18
C LYS A 149 1.57 10.78 0.65
N SER A 150 1.27 12.00 0.15
CA SER A 150 1.67 13.26 0.78
C SER A 150 0.87 13.51 2.07
N GLY A 151 0.65 14.74 2.51
CA GLY A 151 -0.25 15.03 3.63
C GLY A 151 0.46 15.41 4.94
N TYR A 152 1.77 15.59 4.89
CA TYR A 152 2.52 16.18 6.01
C TYR A 152 3.10 17.55 5.68
N GLY A 153 2.70 18.14 4.56
CA GLY A 153 2.99 19.53 4.25
C GLY A 153 1.90 20.46 4.77
N LEU A 154 0.67 20.17 4.40
CA LEU A 154 -0.54 20.97 4.64
C LEU A 154 -0.38 22.42 4.13
N ASP A 155 0.61 22.65 3.26
CA ASP A 155 0.84 23.84 2.48
C ASP A 155 1.23 23.44 1.04
N LYS A 156 1.18 24.41 0.12
CA LYS A 156 1.44 24.12 -1.29
C LYS A 156 2.85 23.58 -1.54
N ASP A 157 3.86 24.24 -1.01
CA ASP A 157 5.25 23.99 -1.40
C ASP A 157 5.75 22.65 -0.84
N THR A 158 5.37 22.33 0.39
CA THR A 158 5.77 21.08 1.05
C THR A 158 5.00 19.88 0.50
N GLU A 159 3.71 20.01 0.19
CA GLU A 159 2.93 18.94 -0.48
C GLU A 159 3.55 18.59 -1.84
N LEU A 160 3.84 19.61 -2.66
CA LEU A 160 4.50 19.41 -3.95
C LEU A 160 5.92 18.83 -3.77
N LEU A 161 6.63 19.23 -2.71
CA LEU A 161 7.97 18.71 -2.40
C LEU A 161 7.93 17.20 -2.10
N GLN A 162 6.98 16.72 -1.26
CA GLN A 162 6.80 15.30 -0.96
C GLN A 162 6.53 14.48 -2.23
N LEU A 163 5.62 14.95 -3.10
CA LEU A 163 5.30 14.29 -4.36
C LEU A 163 6.49 14.30 -5.34
N LYS A 164 7.28 15.39 -5.41
CA LYS A 164 8.51 15.46 -6.21
C LYS A 164 9.57 14.47 -5.71
N VAL A 165 9.68 14.26 -4.41
CA VAL A 165 10.57 13.25 -3.82
C VAL A 165 10.15 11.85 -4.29
N MET A 166 8.86 11.50 -4.23
CA MET A 166 8.33 10.22 -4.73
C MET A 166 8.63 10.02 -6.20
N ARG A 167 8.37 11.04 -7.04
CA ARG A 167 8.69 11.01 -8.46
C ARG A 167 10.18 10.78 -8.73
N SER A 168 11.07 11.45 -7.98
CA SER A 168 12.52 11.27 -8.11
C SER A 168 12.98 9.86 -7.74
N LEU A 169 12.42 9.28 -6.67
CA LEU A 169 12.72 7.90 -6.26
C LEU A 169 12.19 6.89 -7.28
N ASN A 170 11.02 7.14 -7.87
CA ASN A 170 10.41 6.27 -8.86
C ASN A 170 11.14 6.32 -10.23
N ALA A 171 11.81 7.42 -10.53
CA ALA A 171 12.63 7.59 -11.73
C ALA A 171 14.05 7.00 -11.60
N ASP A 172 14.45 6.50 -10.44
CA ASP A 172 15.76 5.89 -10.23
C ASP A 172 15.85 4.56 -11.01
N GLU A 173 16.87 4.41 -11.84
CA GLU A 173 17.10 3.19 -12.65
C GLU A 173 17.36 1.95 -11.79
N HIS A 174 17.83 2.12 -10.56
CA HIS A 174 18.10 1.06 -9.59
C HIS A 174 17.02 0.93 -8.51
N LYS A 175 15.84 1.47 -8.75
CA LYS A 175 14.74 1.38 -7.80
C LYS A 175 14.37 -0.08 -7.50
N ARG A 176 14.16 -0.35 -6.24
CA ARG A 176 13.75 -1.68 -5.76
C ARG A 176 12.23 -1.83 -5.64
N VAL A 177 11.54 -0.70 -5.62
CA VAL A 177 10.09 -0.62 -5.37
C VAL A 177 9.51 0.43 -6.30
N ASP A 178 8.43 0.11 -7.00
CA ASP A 178 7.62 1.11 -7.71
C ASP A 178 6.80 1.92 -6.71
N ILE A 179 6.69 3.22 -6.95
CA ILE A 179 5.91 4.13 -6.11
C ILE A 179 4.70 4.63 -6.91
N VAL A 180 3.51 4.47 -6.33
CA VAL A 180 2.27 5.06 -6.84
C VAL A 180 1.95 6.29 -5.98
N PRO A 181 2.10 7.53 -6.50
CA PRO A 181 1.95 8.73 -5.70
C PRO A 181 0.47 9.13 -5.55
N THR A 182 0.08 9.46 -4.32
CA THR A 182 -1.24 9.94 -3.93
C THR A 182 -1.14 11.31 -3.28
N PHE A 183 -1.90 12.28 -3.78
CA PHE A 183 -2.03 13.59 -3.16
C PHE A 183 -3.02 13.53 -1.99
N LEU A 184 -2.56 13.88 -0.79
CA LEU A 184 -3.36 13.90 0.44
C LEU A 184 -3.24 15.25 1.16
N GLY A 185 -3.39 16.37 0.46
CA GLY A 185 -3.37 17.71 1.08
C GLY A 185 -4.48 17.89 2.13
N ALA A 186 -5.54 17.10 2.05
CA ALA A 186 -6.62 17.04 3.05
C ALA A 186 -6.43 15.91 4.06
N HIS A 187 -5.25 15.78 4.65
CA HIS A 187 -4.95 14.85 5.76
C HIS A 187 -5.35 15.45 7.12
N ALA A 188 -5.20 16.74 7.27
CA ALA A 188 -5.68 17.52 8.40
C ALA A 188 -5.89 18.98 7.96
N VAL A 189 -6.56 19.76 8.78
CA VAL A 189 -6.65 21.21 8.55
C VAL A 189 -5.37 21.86 9.01
N SER A 190 -4.72 22.63 8.13
CA SER A 190 -3.50 23.38 8.45
C SER A 190 -3.74 24.38 9.58
N ASP A 191 -2.75 24.59 10.46
CA ASP A 191 -2.85 25.54 11.57
C ASP A 191 -3.23 26.96 11.12
N GLU A 192 -2.78 27.37 9.93
CA GLU A 192 -3.11 28.67 9.33
C GLU A 192 -4.60 28.84 9.03
N TYR A 193 -5.33 27.72 8.91
CA TYR A 193 -6.77 27.66 8.63
C TYR A 193 -7.58 27.07 9.79
N ARG A 194 -7.03 27.00 11.01
CA ARG A 194 -7.73 26.45 12.17
C ARG A 194 -9.13 27.07 12.34
N GLY A 195 -10.18 26.23 12.40
CA GLY A 195 -11.58 26.64 12.46
C GLY A 195 -12.17 27.17 11.15
N ARG A 196 -11.43 27.12 10.04
CA ARG A 196 -11.86 27.58 8.71
C ARG A 196 -11.64 26.48 7.65
N THR A 197 -12.21 25.30 7.91
CA THR A 197 -11.99 24.09 7.09
C THR A 197 -12.39 24.29 5.63
N ASP A 198 -13.49 25.01 5.35
CA ASP A 198 -13.93 25.25 3.97
C ASP A 198 -12.99 26.18 3.21
N GLU A 199 -12.41 27.20 3.87
CA GLU A 199 -11.39 28.05 3.25
C GLU A 199 -10.11 27.24 2.97
N TYR A 200 -9.75 26.28 3.82
CA TYR A 200 -8.62 25.39 3.57
C TYR A 200 -8.88 24.49 2.36
N LEU A 201 -10.09 23.95 2.21
CA LEU A 201 -10.48 23.21 1.01
C LEU A 201 -10.45 24.06 -0.24
N ASP A 202 -10.93 25.33 -0.18
CA ASP A 202 -10.81 26.29 -1.29
C ASP A 202 -9.35 26.51 -1.69
N PHE A 203 -8.45 26.60 -0.70
CA PHE A 203 -7.01 26.71 -0.94
C PHE A 203 -6.46 25.45 -1.62
N ILE A 204 -6.79 24.25 -1.11
CA ILE A 204 -6.35 22.98 -1.71
C ILE A 204 -6.81 22.89 -3.17
N ILE A 205 -8.11 23.07 -3.40
CA ILE A 205 -8.74 22.92 -4.72
C ILE A 205 -8.22 23.98 -5.70
N GLY A 206 -8.14 25.25 -5.26
CA GLY A 206 -7.83 26.35 -6.15
C GLY A 206 -6.34 26.65 -6.30
N LYS A 207 -5.49 26.24 -5.36
CA LYS A 207 -4.06 26.62 -5.34
C LYS A 207 -3.07 25.48 -5.34
N VAL A 208 -3.44 24.30 -4.85
CA VAL A 208 -2.52 23.15 -4.77
C VAL A 208 -2.83 22.13 -5.86
N LEU A 209 -4.05 21.65 -5.93
CA LEU A 209 -4.50 20.60 -6.86
C LEU A 209 -4.19 20.91 -8.34
N PRO A 210 -4.36 22.17 -8.85
CA PRO A 210 -4.00 22.50 -10.23
C PRO A 210 -2.51 22.28 -10.54
N HIS A 211 -1.61 22.46 -9.55
CA HIS A 211 -0.18 22.23 -9.73
C HIS A 211 0.15 20.74 -9.69
N VAL A 212 -0.50 19.99 -8.80
CA VAL A 212 -0.36 18.52 -8.74
C VAL A 212 -0.74 17.92 -10.09
N ALA A 213 -1.87 18.33 -10.65
CA ALA A 213 -2.37 17.82 -11.92
C ALA A 213 -1.50 18.28 -13.11
N LYS A 214 -1.18 19.59 -13.19
CA LYS A 214 -0.37 20.16 -14.28
C LYS A 214 0.99 19.47 -14.40
N ASP A 215 1.65 19.21 -13.28
CA ASP A 215 2.98 18.64 -13.24
C ASP A 215 2.97 17.10 -13.22
N GLY A 216 1.78 16.46 -13.23
CA GLY A 216 1.62 15.00 -13.19
C GLY A 216 2.27 14.38 -11.96
N LEU A 217 2.10 14.99 -10.78
CA LEU A 217 2.82 14.62 -9.56
C LEU A 217 2.14 13.49 -8.79
N ALA A 218 0.84 13.27 -8.99
CA ALA A 218 0.07 12.21 -8.34
C ALA A 218 -0.90 11.55 -9.33
N GLU A 219 -1.24 10.30 -9.07
CA GLU A 219 -2.24 9.54 -9.81
C GLU A 219 -3.59 9.50 -9.09
N PHE A 220 -3.55 9.68 -7.78
CA PHE A 220 -4.70 9.63 -6.89
C PHE A 220 -4.82 10.91 -6.07
N CYS A 221 -6.04 11.22 -5.65
CA CYS A 221 -6.35 12.15 -4.57
C CYS A 221 -7.06 11.39 -3.45
N ASP A 222 -6.65 11.66 -2.22
CA ASP A 222 -7.19 11.07 -1.01
C ASP A 222 -7.62 12.17 -0.04
N VAL A 223 -8.50 11.83 0.90
CA VAL A 223 -9.00 12.73 1.95
C VAL A 223 -9.23 11.95 3.25
N PHE A 224 -8.91 12.55 4.37
CA PHE A 224 -9.27 12.00 5.67
C PHE A 224 -10.71 12.38 6.03
N CYS A 225 -11.65 11.56 5.58
CA CYS A 225 -13.07 11.70 5.85
C CYS A 225 -13.40 11.19 7.26
N GLU A 226 -13.32 12.09 8.24
CA GLU A 226 -13.44 11.73 9.64
C GLU A 226 -14.04 12.86 10.48
N GLN A 227 -14.73 12.50 11.57
CA GLN A 227 -15.32 13.48 12.50
C GLN A 227 -14.25 14.40 13.06
N GLY A 228 -14.47 15.71 12.94
CA GLY A 228 -13.52 16.71 13.43
C GLY A 228 -12.35 17.00 12.48
N VAL A 229 -12.27 16.34 11.32
CA VAL A 229 -11.30 16.60 10.26
C VAL A 229 -12.02 17.12 9.01
N PHE A 230 -12.51 16.24 8.13
CA PHE A 230 -13.33 16.62 6.98
C PHE A 230 -14.63 15.82 6.97
N SER A 231 -15.75 16.52 6.86
CA SER A 231 -17.07 15.90 6.74
C SER A 231 -17.24 15.17 5.41
N VAL A 232 -18.27 14.33 5.31
CA VAL A 232 -18.65 13.64 4.06
C VAL A 232 -18.82 14.63 2.91
N GLU A 233 -19.53 15.77 3.14
CA GLU A 233 -19.74 16.78 2.10
C GLU A 233 -18.45 17.49 1.68
N GLN A 234 -17.58 17.81 2.63
CA GLN A 234 -16.28 18.41 2.38
C GLN A 234 -15.38 17.46 1.59
N SER A 235 -15.38 16.18 1.96
CA SER A 235 -14.65 15.12 1.27
C SER A 235 -15.18 14.92 -0.16
N ARG A 236 -16.51 14.87 -0.34
CA ARG A 236 -17.13 14.79 -1.67
C ARG A 236 -16.70 15.96 -2.56
N ARG A 237 -16.74 17.17 -2.05
CA ARG A 237 -16.36 18.38 -2.80
C ARG A 237 -14.91 18.31 -3.30
N LEU A 238 -13.98 17.95 -2.44
CA LEU A 238 -12.57 17.80 -2.83
C LEU A 238 -12.38 16.71 -3.89
N LEU A 239 -12.95 15.53 -3.65
CA LEU A 239 -12.76 14.38 -4.53
C LEU A 239 -13.38 14.59 -5.92
N LEU A 240 -14.56 15.24 -6.00
CA LEU A 240 -15.15 15.61 -7.29
C LEU A 240 -14.24 16.60 -8.04
N ALA A 241 -13.70 17.61 -7.36
CA ALA A 241 -12.74 18.53 -7.96
C ALA A 241 -11.46 17.80 -8.44
N ALA A 242 -10.94 16.86 -7.65
CA ALA A 242 -9.78 16.06 -8.04
C ALA A 242 -10.04 15.21 -9.30
N ARG A 243 -11.25 14.65 -9.42
CA ARG A 243 -11.68 13.89 -10.61
C ARG A 243 -11.69 14.76 -11.86
N GLU A 244 -12.11 16.04 -11.77
CA GLU A 244 -12.07 16.97 -12.91
C GLU A 244 -10.64 17.22 -13.40
N TYR A 245 -9.64 17.09 -12.52
CA TYR A 245 -8.23 17.14 -12.87
C TYR A 245 -7.65 15.78 -13.31
N GLY A 246 -8.48 14.75 -13.45
CA GLY A 246 -8.07 13.42 -13.93
C GLY A 246 -7.44 12.52 -12.88
N LEU A 247 -7.47 12.87 -11.59
CA LEU A 247 -7.00 12.03 -10.50
C LEU A 247 -8.05 10.97 -10.14
N ARG A 248 -7.61 9.76 -9.84
CA ARG A 248 -8.43 8.72 -9.26
C ARG A 248 -8.64 9.00 -7.78
N LEU A 249 -9.68 8.42 -7.19
CA LEU A 249 -10.13 8.74 -5.85
C LEU A 249 -9.83 7.62 -4.87
N LYS A 250 -9.43 8.00 -3.65
CA LYS A 250 -9.27 7.15 -2.47
C LYS A 250 -9.83 7.90 -1.26
N LEU A 251 -10.12 7.19 -0.17
CA LEU A 251 -10.54 7.79 1.09
C LEU A 251 -9.95 7.06 2.28
N HIS A 252 -9.44 7.79 3.29
CA HIS A 252 -9.43 7.32 4.65
C HIS A 252 -10.87 7.41 5.16
N ALA A 253 -11.46 6.28 5.52
CA ALA A 253 -12.89 6.16 5.76
C ALA A 253 -13.20 5.40 7.05
N ASP A 254 -14.09 5.97 7.88
CA ASP A 254 -14.64 5.30 9.07
C ASP A 254 -13.55 4.68 9.97
N GLU A 255 -12.46 5.42 10.19
CA GLU A 255 -11.34 4.96 11.02
C GLU A 255 -11.66 5.10 12.50
N ILE A 256 -12.17 6.26 12.92
CA ILE A 256 -12.40 6.60 14.34
C ILE A 256 -13.88 6.46 14.71
N VAL A 257 -14.78 6.93 13.81
CA VAL A 257 -16.24 6.81 14.00
C VAL A 257 -16.94 6.40 12.71
N PRO A 258 -18.15 5.80 12.79
CA PRO A 258 -18.95 5.49 11.60
C PRO A 258 -19.55 6.78 11.01
N LEU A 259 -18.81 7.43 10.10
CA LEU A 259 -19.22 8.70 9.51
C LEU A 259 -19.96 8.54 8.17
N GLY A 260 -19.82 7.40 7.49
CA GLY A 260 -20.35 7.17 6.14
C GLY A 260 -19.29 7.36 5.05
N GLY A 261 -18.02 7.22 5.41
CA GLY A 261 -16.90 7.29 4.47
C GLY A 261 -16.91 6.15 3.45
N ALA A 262 -17.26 4.94 3.88
CA ALA A 262 -17.38 3.77 3.01
C ALA A 262 -18.49 3.97 1.96
N GLU A 263 -19.64 4.52 2.35
CA GLU A 263 -20.75 4.86 1.45
C GLU A 263 -20.34 5.93 0.43
N LEU A 264 -19.64 6.98 0.89
CA LEU A 264 -19.13 8.03 0.01
C LEU A 264 -18.12 7.47 -1.00
N ALA A 265 -17.23 6.59 -0.57
CA ALA A 265 -16.25 5.95 -1.46
C ALA A 265 -16.96 5.15 -2.57
N ALA A 266 -17.98 4.40 -2.20
CA ALA A 266 -18.80 3.64 -3.15
C ALA A 266 -19.60 4.55 -4.09
N GLU A 267 -20.25 5.60 -3.58
CA GLU A 267 -20.97 6.61 -4.36
C GLU A 267 -20.09 7.24 -5.44
N LEU A 268 -18.87 7.57 -5.05
CA LEU A 268 -17.90 8.19 -5.94
C LEU A 268 -17.13 7.18 -6.81
N ALA A 269 -17.42 5.88 -6.73
CA ALA A 269 -16.65 4.84 -7.38
C ALA A 269 -15.12 5.04 -7.15
N ALA A 270 -14.74 5.31 -5.90
CA ALA A 270 -13.36 5.40 -5.50
C ALA A 270 -12.65 4.05 -5.71
N VAL A 271 -11.37 4.07 -6.06
CA VAL A 271 -10.61 2.83 -6.29
C VAL A 271 -10.47 2.04 -5.00
N SER A 272 -10.24 2.71 -3.87
CA SER A 272 -10.27 2.10 -2.55
C SER A 272 -10.86 3.01 -1.47
N ALA A 273 -11.37 2.38 -0.42
CA ALA A 273 -11.65 2.99 0.87
C ALA A 273 -10.77 2.29 1.91
N ASP A 274 -10.06 3.07 2.70
CA ASP A 274 -8.97 2.58 3.53
C ASP A 274 -9.34 2.73 5.02
N HIS A 275 -8.79 1.90 5.93
CA HIS A 275 -9.09 1.71 7.36
C HIS A 275 -10.37 0.92 7.64
N LEU A 276 -11.55 1.50 7.54
CA LEU A 276 -12.86 0.85 7.62
C LEU A 276 -13.16 0.13 8.96
N LEU A 277 -12.56 0.61 10.08
CA LEU A 277 -12.75 0.01 11.41
C LEU A 277 -14.23 0.05 11.82
N HIS A 278 -14.92 1.12 11.44
CA HIS A 278 -16.31 1.41 11.79
C HIS A 278 -17.26 1.43 10.59
N ALA A 279 -16.85 0.88 9.43
CA ALA A 279 -17.71 0.82 8.24
C ALA A 279 -19.06 0.16 8.56
N SER A 280 -20.15 0.74 8.09
CA SER A 280 -21.51 0.23 8.28
C SER A 280 -21.80 -0.98 7.39
N ASP A 281 -22.88 -1.72 7.65
CA ASP A 281 -23.34 -2.80 6.76
C ASP A 281 -23.77 -2.26 5.39
N GLU A 282 -24.34 -1.04 5.37
CA GLU A 282 -24.66 -0.29 4.16
C GLU A 282 -23.42 0.02 3.35
N GLY A 283 -22.37 0.54 4.02
CA GLY A 283 -21.08 0.85 3.40
C GLY A 283 -20.41 -0.39 2.80
N ILE A 284 -20.41 -1.51 3.53
CA ILE A 284 -19.88 -2.78 3.03
C ILE A 284 -20.63 -3.24 1.77
N ARG A 285 -21.96 -3.19 1.77
CA ARG A 285 -22.76 -3.53 0.60
C ARG A 285 -22.50 -2.60 -0.59
N ALA A 286 -22.44 -1.30 -0.33
CA ALA A 286 -22.18 -0.30 -1.36
C ALA A 286 -20.79 -0.49 -2.00
N MET A 287 -19.74 -0.73 -1.21
CA MET A 287 -18.40 -1.02 -1.72
C MET A 287 -18.38 -2.29 -2.58
N LYS A 288 -19.08 -3.37 -2.18
CA LYS A 288 -19.20 -4.56 -3.02
C LYS A 288 -19.83 -4.22 -4.38
N GLU A 289 -20.91 -3.46 -4.39
CA GLU A 289 -21.66 -3.13 -5.60
C GLU A 289 -20.89 -2.19 -6.54
N SER A 290 -20.16 -1.23 -5.98
CA SER A 290 -19.31 -0.30 -6.75
C SER A 290 -17.99 -0.89 -7.23
N GLY A 291 -17.54 -2.00 -6.62
CA GLY A 291 -16.22 -2.57 -6.86
C GLY A 291 -15.08 -1.82 -6.16
N THR A 292 -15.39 -0.92 -5.21
CA THR A 292 -14.39 -0.23 -4.38
C THR A 292 -13.65 -1.24 -3.53
N VAL A 293 -12.31 -1.25 -3.57
CA VAL A 293 -11.48 -2.15 -2.77
C VAL A 293 -11.47 -1.68 -1.32
N ALA A 294 -11.75 -2.59 -0.39
CA ALA A 294 -11.62 -2.35 1.05
C ALA A 294 -10.16 -2.59 1.48
N THR A 295 -9.39 -1.53 1.72
CA THR A 295 -8.00 -1.63 2.15
C THR A 295 -7.92 -1.58 3.67
N LEU A 296 -7.56 -2.69 4.30
CA LEU A 296 -7.56 -2.84 5.76
C LEU A 296 -6.14 -2.75 6.31
N LEU A 297 -5.99 -2.08 7.46
CA LEU A 297 -4.72 -1.63 8.02
C LEU A 297 -4.49 -2.21 9.43
N PRO A 298 -4.24 -3.55 9.54
CA PRO A 298 -4.19 -4.22 10.83
C PRO A 298 -3.04 -3.75 11.74
N LEU A 299 -1.92 -3.26 11.17
CA LEU A 299 -0.81 -2.75 11.99
C LEU A 299 -1.18 -1.46 12.73
N THR A 300 -1.96 -0.58 12.11
CA THR A 300 -2.42 0.66 12.72
C THR A 300 -3.40 0.37 13.86
N ALA A 301 -4.39 -0.49 13.63
CA ALA A 301 -5.31 -0.93 14.67
C ALA A 301 -4.54 -1.55 15.86
N PHE A 302 -3.56 -2.41 15.60
CA PHE A 302 -2.69 -2.98 16.63
C PHE A 302 -1.92 -1.92 17.43
N ALA A 303 -1.25 -0.98 16.73
CA ALA A 303 -0.41 0.03 17.36
C ALA A 303 -1.22 1.05 18.17
N LEU A 304 -2.45 1.32 17.77
CA LEU A 304 -3.40 2.19 18.46
C LEU A 304 -4.22 1.47 19.54
N LYS A 305 -4.18 0.12 19.59
CA LYS A 305 -5.00 -0.74 20.45
C LYS A 305 -6.51 -0.60 20.16
N GLU A 306 -6.84 -0.36 18.90
CA GLU A 306 -8.20 -0.26 18.42
C GLU A 306 -8.75 -1.63 18.00
N ASN A 307 -10.06 -1.70 17.80
CA ASN A 307 -10.71 -2.86 17.19
C ASN A 307 -10.24 -3.01 15.73
N TYR A 308 -10.18 -4.26 15.26
CA TYR A 308 -9.84 -4.51 13.87
C TYR A 308 -11.07 -4.35 12.97
N ALA A 309 -10.85 -3.91 11.74
CA ALA A 309 -11.89 -3.87 10.72
C ALA A 309 -12.47 -5.28 10.46
N ARG A 310 -13.75 -5.35 10.06
CA ARG A 310 -14.53 -6.58 9.88
C ARG A 310 -14.12 -7.34 8.60
N GLY A 311 -12.84 -7.70 8.46
CA GLY A 311 -12.29 -8.32 7.24
C GLY A 311 -13.01 -9.58 6.82
N ARG A 312 -13.31 -10.51 7.75
CA ARG A 312 -14.07 -11.73 7.44
C ARG A 312 -15.44 -11.44 6.88
N GLU A 313 -16.19 -10.53 7.52
CA GLU A 313 -17.54 -10.16 7.09
C GLU A 313 -17.54 -9.46 5.73
N MET A 314 -16.57 -8.60 5.45
CA MET A 314 -16.41 -7.95 4.14
C MET A 314 -16.17 -8.98 3.04
N ILE A 315 -15.29 -9.97 3.26
CA ILE A 315 -15.02 -11.04 2.30
C ILE A 315 -16.28 -11.89 2.10
N ASP A 316 -16.97 -12.28 3.18
CA ASP A 316 -18.20 -13.09 3.11
C ASP A 316 -19.34 -12.33 2.42
N ALA A 317 -19.40 -10.99 2.55
CA ALA A 317 -20.31 -10.13 1.83
C ALA A 317 -19.99 -10.02 0.32
N GLY A 318 -18.77 -10.41 -0.11
CA GLY A 318 -18.33 -10.39 -1.49
C GLY A 318 -17.49 -9.19 -1.89
N CYS A 319 -16.94 -8.44 -0.93
CA CYS A 319 -16.01 -7.36 -1.22
C CYS A 319 -14.65 -7.89 -1.70
N ALA A 320 -13.94 -7.07 -2.46
CA ALA A 320 -12.49 -7.19 -2.64
C ALA A 320 -11.79 -6.56 -1.45
N VAL A 321 -10.99 -7.33 -0.71
CA VAL A 321 -10.22 -6.85 0.44
C VAL A 321 -8.75 -6.80 0.08
N ALA A 322 -8.09 -5.67 0.33
CA ALA A 322 -6.64 -5.50 0.32
C ALA A 322 -6.11 -5.32 1.75
N LEU A 323 -4.83 -5.58 1.95
CA LEU A 323 -4.11 -5.32 3.20
C LEU A 323 -2.96 -4.36 2.92
N ALA A 324 -2.68 -3.47 3.86
CA ALA A 324 -1.53 -2.57 3.77
C ALA A 324 -0.97 -2.27 5.16
N THR A 325 0.22 -1.64 5.21
CA THR A 325 0.92 -1.42 6.48
C THR A 325 0.53 -0.13 7.17
N ASP A 326 0.10 0.86 6.42
CA ASP A 326 -0.07 2.23 6.90
C ASP A 326 1.21 2.76 7.58
N LEU A 327 2.38 2.50 6.96
CA LEU A 327 3.63 3.03 7.49
C LEU A 327 3.57 4.55 7.56
N ASN A 328 3.49 5.09 8.77
CA ASN A 328 3.40 6.52 9.05
C ASN A 328 4.07 6.86 10.39
N PRO A 329 4.50 8.12 10.62
CA PRO A 329 5.18 8.51 11.85
C PRO A 329 4.26 8.62 13.08
N GLY A 330 2.95 8.65 12.87
CA GLY A 330 1.95 8.93 13.90
C GLY A 330 1.47 7.72 14.66
N SER A 331 0.78 6.87 13.95
CA SER A 331 0.10 5.70 14.50
C SER A 331 0.94 4.43 14.36
N CYS A 332 1.60 4.24 13.20
CA CYS A 332 2.28 2.98 12.90
C CYS A 332 3.57 3.18 12.09
N LEU A 333 4.72 3.29 12.75
CA LEU A 333 6.01 3.38 12.05
C LEU A 333 6.55 1.97 11.72
N SER A 334 5.77 1.20 10.99
CA SER A 334 6.09 -0.19 10.64
C SER A 334 5.67 -0.53 9.21
N GLY A 335 6.60 -1.08 8.42
CA GLY A 335 6.33 -1.70 7.12
C GLY A 335 6.39 -3.24 7.20
N SER A 336 6.03 -3.84 8.33
CA SER A 336 6.19 -5.27 8.58
C SER A 336 5.10 -6.10 7.88
N ILE A 337 5.40 -6.63 6.72
CA ILE A 337 4.54 -7.58 6.01
C ILE A 337 4.28 -8.85 6.83
N PRO A 338 5.28 -9.48 7.50
CA PRO A 338 5.02 -10.66 8.32
C PRO A 338 4.00 -10.41 9.44
N LEU A 339 4.09 -9.27 10.12
CA LEU A 339 3.15 -8.92 11.17
C LEU A 339 1.76 -8.58 10.59
N THR A 340 1.69 -7.93 9.42
CA THR A 340 0.43 -7.70 8.70
C THR A 340 -0.29 -9.01 8.40
N PHE A 341 0.41 -10.03 7.87
CA PHE A 341 -0.14 -11.38 7.66
C PHE A 341 -0.68 -12.00 8.95
N ALA A 342 0.14 -11.97 10.01
CA ALA A 342 -0.25 -12.59 11.28
C ALA A 342 -1.50 -11.94 11.87
N LEU A 343 -1.56 -10.60 11.92
CA LEU A 343 -2.71 -9.88 12.45
C LEU A 343 -3.97 -10.08 11.61
N ALA A 344 -3.86 -10.06 10.29
CA ALA A 344 -4.99 -10.30 9.39
C ALA A 344 -5.58 -11.71 9.59
N CYS A 345 -4.73 -12.73 9.69
CA CYS A 345 -5.19 -14.11 9.89
C CYS A 345 -5.75 -14.35 11.30
N ILE A 346 -5.07 -13.84 12.34
CA ILE A 346 -5.41 -14.13 13.74
C ILE A 346 -6.63 -13.31 14.20
N TYR A 347 -6.64 -12.00 13.91
CA TYR A 347 -7.67 -11.08 14.45
C TYR A 347 -8.78 -10.78 13.46
N MET A 348 -8.46 -10.63 12.16
CA MET A 348 -9.47 -10.32 11.14
C MET A 348 -10.03 -11.60 10.49
N ARG A 349 -9.51 -12.78 10.84
CA ARG A 349 -9.98 -14.12 10.42
C ARG A 349 -9.92 -14.35 8.91
N LEU A 350 -8.94 -13.76 8.23
CA LEU A 350 -8.63 -14.11 6.85
C LEU A 350 -7.96 -15.48 6.80
N THR A 351 -8.23 -16.25 5.76
CA THR A 351 -7.38 -17.43 5.46
C THR A 351 -6.01 -16.96 4.95
N ILE A 352 -5.05 -17.86 4.91
CA ILE A 352 -3.70 -17.53 4.44
C ILE A 352 -3.74 -17.15 2.95
N GLU A 353 -4.54 -17.87 2.17
CA GLU A 353 -4.75 -17.63 0.75
C GLU A 353 -5.40 -16.26 0.49
N GLU A 354 -6.42 -15.90 1.28
CA GLU A 354 -7.08 -14.60 1.21
C GLU A 354 -6.08 -13.48 1.56
N ALA A 355 -5.24 -13.66 2.57
CA ALA A 355 -4.23 -12.69 2.96
C ALA A 355 -3.13 -12.53 1.90
N ILE A 356 -2.72 -13.61 1.21
CA ILE A 356 -1.81 -13.55 0.06
C ILE A 356 -2.45 -12.72 -1.06
N THR A 357 -3.70 -13.03 -1.44
CA THR A 357 -4.42 -12.27 -2.46
C THR A 357 -4.56 -10.79 -2.08
N ALA A 358 -4.86 -10.51 -0.81
CA ALA A 358 -5.02 -9.15 -0.29
C ALA A 358 -3.72 -8.32 -0.36
N LEU A 359 -2.55 -8.93 -0.13
CA LEU A 359 -1.23 -8.27 -0.20
C LEU A 359 -0.58 -8.33 -1.58
N THR A 360 -1.24 -8.91 -2.57
CA THR A 360 -0.71 -9.04 -3.94
C THR A 360 -1.71 -8.48 -4.95
N LEU A 361 -2.62 -9.30 -5.49
CA LEU A 361 -3.52 -8.89 -6.58
C LEU A 361 -4.52 -7.81 -6.15
N ASN A 362 -5.11 -7.93 -4.95
CA ASN A 362 -6.05 -6.91 -4.47
C ASN A 362 -5.33 -5.62 -4.02
N GLY A 363 -4.12 -5.73 -3.42
CA GLY A 363 -3.26 -4.57 -3.20
C GLY A 363 -2.92 -3.85 -4.51
N ALA A 364 -2.63 -4.61 -5.57
CA ALA A 364 -2.43 -4.04 -6.91
C ALA A 364 -3.72 -3.40 -7.46
N ALA A 365 -4.88 -4.00 -7.24
CA ALA A 365 -6.17 -3.43 -7.64
C ALA A 365 -6.47 -2.12 -6.92
N ALA A 366 -6.17 -2.01 -5.61
CA ALA A 366 -6.30 -0.78 -4.83
C ALA A 366 -5.40 0.37 -5.35
N LEU A 367 -4.41 0.04 -6.18
CA LEU A 367 -3.53 0.99 -6.88
C LEU A 367 -3.80 1.07 -8.40
N ASN A 368 -4.88 0.44 -8.88
CA ASN A 368 -5.21 0.36 -10.30
C ASN A 368 -4.05 -0.23 -11.14
N ARG A 369 -3.46 -1.34 -10.66
CA ARG A 369 -2.30 -2.03 -11.25
C ARG A 369 -2.51 -3.56 -11.38
N ALA A 370 -3.71 -4.07 -11.10
CA ALA A 370 -3.97 -5.52 -11.16
C ALA A 370 -3.78 -6.13 -12.57
N ASP A 371 -3.83 -5.31 -13.60
CA ASP A 371 -3.52 -5.69 -14.98
C ASP A 371 -2.04 -5.95 -15.25
N SER A 372 -1.14 -5.37 -14.45
CA SER A 372 0.31 -5.38 -14.70
C SER A 372 1.14 -6.04 -13.60
N ILE A 373 0.62 -6.18 -12.36
CA ILE A 373 1.30 -6.80 -11.22
C ILE A 373 0.31 -7.60 -10.35
N GLY A 374 0.81 -8.21 -9.29
CA GLY A 374 0.00 -8.82 -8.22
C GLY A 374 -0.39 -10.29 -8.47
N SER A 375 -0.13 -10.85 -9.64
CA SER A 375 -0.20 -12.29 -9.91
C SER A 375 0.92 -12.73 -10.85
N ILE A 376 1.29 -14.02 -10.83
CA ILE A 376 2.33 -14.57 -11.70
C ILE A 376 1.65 -15.09 -12.98
N GLU A 377 1.53 -14.20 -13.96
CA GLU A 377 0.90 -14.48 -15.26
C GLU A 377 1.69 -13.83 -16.40
N VAL A 378 1.69 -14.50 -17.55
CA VAL A 378 2.34 -13.98 -18.77
C VAL A 378 1.78 -12.59 -19.11
N GLY A 379 2.68 -11.66 -19.41
CA GLY A 379 2.37 -10.27 -19.74
C GLY A 379 2.43 -9.31 -18.54
N LYS A 380 2.49 -9.82 -17.31
CA LYS A 380 2.71 -8.98 -16.11
C LYS A 380 4.20 -8.79 -15.83
N LYS A 381 4.52 -7.80 -15.01
CA LYS A 381 5.91 -7.53 -14.56
C LYS A 381 6.48 -8.71 -13.79
N GLY A 382 7.76 -8.95 -13.96
CA GLY A 382 8.55 -9.96 -13.25
C GLY A 382 8.88 -9.53 -11.82
N ASP A 383 7.86 -9.27 -11.03
CA ASP A 383 7.94 -8.83 -9.63
C ASP A 383 7.57 -10.00 -8.72
N PHE A 384 8.52 -10.50 -7.93
CA PHE A 384 8.34 -11.71 -7.13
C PHE A 384 8.93 -11.60 -5.73
N VAL A 385 8.42 -12.46 -4.85
CA VAL A 385 9.00 -12.80 -3.54
C VAL A 385 9.37 -14.27 -3.55
N VAL A 386 10.60 -14.59 -3.17
CA VAL A 386 11.03 -15.95 -2.87
C VAL A 386 11.08 -16.12 -1.37
N LEU A 387 10.32 -17.06 -0.82
CA LEU A 387 10.39 -17.40 0.59
C LEU A 387 11.61 -18.28 0.88
N ASP A 388 12.05 -18.37 2.12
CA ASP A 388 13.10 -19.31 2.55
C ASP A 388 12.59 -20.75 2.76
N THR A 389 11.30 -20.96 2.57
CA THR A 389 10.55 -22.21 2.78
C THR A 389 9.78 -22.64 1.53
N ASN A 390 9.43 -23.92 1.45
CA ASN A 390 8.54 -24.47 0.43
C ASN A 390 7.06 -24.49 0.85
N ASN A 391 6.73 -23.92 2.00
CA ASN A 391 5.37 -23.89 2.52
C ASN A 391 4.96 -22.46 2.87
N TYR A 392 4.06 -21.86 2.08
CA TYR A 392 3.57 -20.50 2.28
C TYR A 392 2.78 -20.28 3.58
N HIS A 393 2.34 -21.34 4.25
CA HIS A 393 1.68 -21.26 5.55
C HIS A 393 2.61 -20.67 6.64
N PHE A 394 3.91 -20.63 6.41
CA PHE A 394 4.84 -19.96 7.31
C PHE A 394 4.67 -18.43 7.36
N LEU A 395 4.04 -17.82 6.36
CA LEU A 395 3.83 -16.36 6.33
C LEU A 395 3.15 -15.82 7.61
N PRO A 396 1.97 -16.31 8.05
CA PRO A 396 1.40 -15.93 9.34
C PRO A 396 1.96 -16.71 10.53
N TYR A 397 2.49 -17.94 10.31
CA TYR A 397 2.99 -18.80 11.37
C TYR A 397 4.27 -18.26 12.02
N TYR A 398 5.14 -17.65 11.23
CA TYR A 398 6.30 -16.88 11.71
C TYR A 398 5.87 -15.47 12.12
N VAL A 399 5.10 -15.37 13.21
CA VAL A 399 4.55 -14.10 13.71
C VAL A 399 5.65 -13.05 13.84
N GLY A 400 5.64 -12.06 12.94
CA GLY A 400 6.60 -10.95 12.94
C GLY A 400 8.00 -11.28 12.43
N MET A 401 8.32 -12.55 12.12
CA MET A 401 9.61 -12.93 11.53
C MET A 401 9.57 -12.88 10.01
N ASN A 402 10.61 -12.32 9.42
CA ASN A 402 10.73 -12.27 7.96
C ASN A 402 11.19 -13.62 7.40
N CYS A 403 10.42 -14.19 6.47
CA CYS A 403 10.75 -15.41 5.74
C CYS A 403 11.07 -15.16 4.25
N VAL A 404 11.32 -13.91 3.87
CA VAL A 404 11.71 -13.53 2.51
C VAL A 404 13.20 -13.78 2.31
N SER A 405 13.57 -14.67 1.40
CA SER A 405 14.96 -14.93 1.03
C SER A 405 15.45 -14.03 -0.12
N ALA A 406 14.55 -13.63 -1.00
CA ALA A 406 14.84 -12.67 -2.06
C ALA A 406 13.58 -11.95 -2.53
N THR A 407 13.75 -10.69 -2.92
CA THR A 407 12.77 -9.90 -3.66
C THR A 407 13.28 -9.69 -5.07
N ILE A 408 12.43 -9.90 -6.06
CA ILE A 408 12.79 -9.76 -7.47
C ILE A 408 11.93 -8.63 -8.05
N LYS A 409 12.56 -7.64 -8.65
CA LYS A 409 11.92 -6.49 -9.27
C LYS A 409 12.29 -6.43 -10.76
N GLU A 410 11.30 -6.64 -11.63
CA GLU A 410 11.49 -6.64 -13.09
C GLU A 410 12.70 -7.49 -13.54
N GLY A 411 12.87 -8.66 -12.91
CA GLY A 411 13.98 -9.59 -13.17
C GLY A 411 15.26 -9.33 -12.38
N VAL A 412 15.40 -8.21 -11.68
CA VAL A 412 16.56 -7.90 -10.83
C VAL A 412 16.38 -8.46 -9.44
N ILE A 413 17.37 -9.22 -8.95
CA ILE A 413 17.31 -9.93 -7.66
C ILE A 413 17.93 -9.08 -6.55
N TYR A 414 17.18 -8.88 -5.46
CA TYR A 414 17.63 -8.24 -4.23
C TYR A 414 17.52 -9.24 -3.07
N PRO A 415 18.57 -9.33 -2.21
CA PRO A 415 18.49 -10.22 -1.04
C PRO A 415 17.38 -9.78 -0.07
N GLY A 416 16.74 -10.76 0.58
CA GLY A 416 15.90 -10.53 1.75
C GLY A 416 16.72 -10.06 2.96
N ALA A 417 16.06 -9.63 4.02
CA ALA A 417 16.71 -9.18 5.26
C ALA A 417 17.22 -10.36 6.10
#